data_f22999103e95e549187d9467791091d1
#
_entry.id   f22999103e95e549187d9467791091d1
#
_cell.length_a   1.000
_cell.length_b   1.000
_cell.length_c   1.000
_cell.angle_alpha   90.00
_cell.angle_beta   90.00
_cell.angle_gamma   90.00
#
_symmetry.space_group_name_H-M   'P 1'
#
loop_
_entity.id
_entity.type
_entity.pdbx_description
1 polymer ?
#
loop_
_entity_poly.entity_id
_entity_poly.type
_entity_poly.pdbx_seq_one_letter_code
_entity_poly.pdbx_strand_id
1 'polypeptide(L)'
;MVLIVEFEIETPILRETVETVSRIDVEEIYQSETGETKLICWVYGDDLEQVDGTLADDDTVREWTLLEEPDDRRLYSVTLSERGEEHLTYPTAAAYDIGYREITVTGETRIRARVPTREALFAYRDRCLEKGIPFRIQRIFQESDQARERYGVSDRQQEALLIALEEGYFDVPRETTLSAVAGQLDISDQALSARLRRGQANLLRNTLGSSPPDLNR
;
A
#
# COMPACT_ATOMS: atom_id res chain seq x y z
N MET A 1 -3.69 -5.72 20.94
CA MET A 1 -2.81 -4.65 20.39
C MET A 1 -2.86 -4.78 18.88
N VAL A 2 -3.28 -3.71 18.19
CA VAL A 2 -3.50 -3.71 16.75
C VAL A 2 -2.16 -3.85 16.01
N LEU A 3 -2.14 -4.73 15.03
CA LEU A 3 -0.99 -5.04 14.19
C LEU A 3 -1.22 -4.49 12.78
N ILE A 4 -0.15 -4.12 12.13
CA ILE A 4 -0.09 -3.97 10.67
C ILE A 4 0.66 -5.18 10.13
N VAL A 5 0.07 -5.85 9.17
CA VAL A 5 0.65 -7.05 8.59
C VAL A 5 0.76 -6.88 7.08
N GLU A 6 1.92 -7.19 6.54
CA GLU A 6 2.15 -7.34 5.11
C GLU A 6 2.23 -8.84 4.79
N PHE A 7 1.40 -9.28 3.87
CA PHE A 7 1.37 -10.65 3.43
C PHE A 7 1.07 -10.75 1.93
N GLU A 8 1.44 -11.86 1.36
CA GLU A 8 1.17 -12.22 -0.03
C GLU A 8 0.22 -13.40 -0.08
N ILE A 9 -0.69 -13.36 -1.03
CA ILE A 9 -1.58 -14.47 -1.38
C ILE A 9 -1.50 -14.76 -2.87
N GLU A 10 -1.68 -16.02 -3.22
CA GLU A 10 -1.80 -16.44 -4.61
C GLU A 10 -3.28 -16.61 -4.95
N THR A 11 -3.85 -15.64 -5.64
CA THR A 11 -5.24 -15.65 -6.10
C THR A 11 -5.28 -15.48 -7.62
N PRO A 12 -6.25 -16.07 -8.32
CA PRO A 12 -6.40 -15.83 -9.75
C PRO A 12 -6.93 -14.44 -10.09
N ILE A 13 -7.49 -13.68 -9.12
CA ILE A 13 -8.15 -12.41 -9.39
C ILE A 13 -7.19 -11.42 -10.08
N LEU A 14 -7.57 -10.96 -11.27
CA LEU A 14 -6.82 -10.05 -12.15
C LEU A 14 -5.41 -10.56 -12.51
N ARG A 15 -5.17 -11.87 -12.42
CA ARG A 15 -3.84 -12.43 -12.69
C ARG A 15 -3.50 -12.41 -14.17
N GLU A 16 -4.45 -12.73 -15.03
CA GLU A 16 -4.27 -12.66 -16.49
C GLU A 16 -4.07 -11.22 -16.94
N THR A 17 -4.84 -10.29 -16.34
CA THR A 17 -4.70 -8.87 -16.61
C THR A 17 -3.32 -8.35 -16.21
N VAL A 18 -2.78 -8.75 -15.05
CA VAL A 18 -1.48 -8.25 -14.58
C VAL A 18 -0.29 -8.80 -15.36
N GLU A 19 -0.44 -9.88 -16.12
CA GLU A 19 0.62 -10.38 -17.00
C GLU A 19 0.94 -9.44 -18.18
N THR A 20 0.00 -8.56 -18.55
CA THR A 20 0.16 -7.61 -19.66
C THR A 20 0.47 -6.19 -19.19
N VAL A 21 0.37 -5.92 -17.88
CA VAL A 21 0.62 -4.62 -17.27
C VAL A 21 1.68 -4.73 -16.17
N SER A 22 2.17 -3.60 -15.66
CA SER A 22 3.23 -3.62 -14.65
C SER A 22 2.69 -3.89 -13.25
N ARG A 23 1.49 -3.36 -12.94
CA ARG A 23 0.89 -3.37 -11.61
C ARG A 23 -0.57 -2.98 -11.65
N ILE A 24 -1.35 -3.53 -10.71
CA ILE A 24 -2.71 -3.09 -10.41
C ILE A 24 -2.79 -2.79 -8.92
N ASP A 25 -3.20 -1.56 -8.56
CA ASP A 25 -3.46 -1.15 -7.17
C ASP A 25 -4.96 -1.08 -6.95
N VAL A 26 -5.50 -1.92 -6.07
CA VAL A 26 -6.93 -1.92 -5.73
C VAL A 26 -7.16 -0.92 -4.60
N GLU A 27 -7.93 0.15 -4.89
CA GLU A 27 -8.28 1.19 -3.92
C GLU A 27 -9.46 0.79 -3.04
N GLU A 28 -10.48 0.20 -3.66
CA GLU A 28 -11.73 -0.15 -2.98
C GLU A 28 -12.24 -1.53 -3.39
N ILE A 29 -12.83 -2.22 -2.43
CA ILE A 29 -13.62 -3.44 -2.63
C ILE A 29 -14.98 -3.20 -1.99
N TYR A 30 -16.05 -3.29 -2.76
CA TYR A 30 -17.40 -3.11 -2.23
C TYR A 30 -18.40 -4.03 -2.94
N GLN A 31 -19.57 -4.22 -2.30
CA GLN A 31 -20.70 -4.90 -2.92
C GLN A 31 -21.70 -3.90 -3.45
N SER A 32 -22.17 -4.12 -4.67
CA SER A 32 -23.26 -3.37 -5.26
C SER A 32 -24.59 -3.71 -4.57
N GLU A 33 -25.64 -2.93 -4.85
CA GLU A 33 -27.01 -3.24 -4.36
C GLU A 33 -27.51 -4.60 -4.84
N THR A 34 -26.99 -5.10 -5.96
CA THR A 34 -27.32 -6.42 -6.53
C THR A 34 -26.52 -7.56 -5.89
N GLY A 35 -25.61 -7.24 -4.94
CA GLY A 35 -24.77 -8.21 -4.25
C GLY A 35 -23.50 -8.60 -4.98
N GLU A 36 -23.21 -7.98 -6.12
CA GLU A 36 -22.02 -8.22 -6.92
C GLU A 36 -20.80 -7.51 -6.32
N THR A 37 -19.66 -8.17 -6.31
CA THR A 37 -18.42 -7.54 -5.83
C THR A 37 -17.77 -6.71 -6.92
N LYS A 38 -17.47 -5.46 -6.58
CA LYS A 38 -16.75 -4.50 -7.44
C LYS A 38 -15.43 -4.09 -6.82
N LEU A 39 -14.44 -3.92 -7.70
CA LEU A 39 -13.12 -3.39 -7.38
C LEU A 39 -12.96 -2.05 -8.08
N ILE A 40 -12.48 -1.03 -7.37
CA ILE A 40 -11.93 0.18 -8.01
C ILE A 40 -10.42 0.02 -8.00
N CYS A 41 -9.81 0.06 -9.18
CA CYS A 41 -8.39 -0.21 -9.28
C CYS A 41 -7.67 0.67 -10.31
N TRP A 42 -6.48 1.14 -9.95
CA TRP A 42 -5.54 1.75 -10.86
C TRP A 42 -4.70 0.67 -11.55
N VAL A 43 -4.61 0.76 -12.85
CA VAL A 43 -3.78 -0.10 -13.70
C VAL A 43 -2.62 0.72 -14.24
N TYR A 44 -1.40 0.20 -14.07
CA TYR A 44 -0.15 0.82 -14.52
C TYR A 44 0.57 -0.08 -15.51
N GLY A 45 1.07 0.48 -16.60
CA GLY A 45 1.79 -0.28 -17.62
C GLY A 45 2.27 0.61 -18.76
N ASP A 46 3.12 0.05 -19.63
CA ASP A 46 3.65 0.75 -20.78
C ASP A 46 2.66 0.79 -21.96
N ASP A 47 1.75 -0.19 -22.03
CA ASP A 47 0.73 -0.30 -23.08
C ASP A 47 -0.67 -0.43 -22.45
N LEU A 48 -1.23 0.70 -22.08
CA LEU A 48 -2.54 0.77 -21.43
C LEU A 48 -3.71 0.60 -22.43
N GLU A 49 -3.47 0.65 -23.74
CA GLU A 49 -4.53 0.46 -24.74
C GLU A 49 -5.02 -0.99 -24.80
N GLN A 50 -4.17 -1.95 -24.40
CA GLN A 50 -4.50 -3.37 -24.40
C GLN A 50 -5.28 -3.83 -23.15
N VAL A 51 -5.39 -3.01 -22.12
CA VAL A 51 -6.00 -3.39 -20.83
C VAL A 51 -7.45 -3.84 -20.99
N ASP A 52 -8.24 -3.16 -21.82
CA ASP A 52 -9.65 -3.53 -22.07
C ASP A 52 -9.75 -4.95 -22.68
N GLY A 53 -8.86 -5.27 -23.61
CA GLY A 53 -8.79 -6.62 -24.20
C GLY A 53 -8.41 -7.67 -23.18
N THR A 54 -7.45 -7.37 -22.32
CA THR A 54 -7.00 -8.29 -21.27
C THR A 54 -8.06 -8.50 -20.20
N LEU A 55 -8.78 -7.45 -19.80
CA LEU A 55 -9.91 -7.55 -18.87
C LEU A 55 -11.05 -8.39 -19.46
N ALA A 56 -11.25 -8.36 -20.81
CA ALA A 56 -12.24 -9.18 -21.48
C ALA A 56 -11.90 -10.67 -21.45
N ASP A 57 -10.61 -10.99 -21.49
CA ASP A 57 -10.11 -12.37 -21.50
C ASP A 57 -9.91 -12.93 -20.08
N ASP A 58 -9.84 -12.08 -19.04
CA ASP A 58 -9.63 -12.49 -17.64
C ASP A 58 -10.90 -13.14 -17.07
N ASP A 59 -10.86 -14.43 -16.81
CA ASP A 59 -12.01 -15.23 -16.36
C ASP A 59 -12.50 -14.90 -14.96
N THR A 60 -11.74 -14.09 -14.20
CA THR A 60 -12.16 -13.54 -12.89
C THR A 60 -12.95 -12.24 -13.03
N VAL A 61 -13.02 -11.67 -14.23
CA VAL A 61 -13.73 -10.44 -14.56
C VAL A 61 -15.02 -10.77 -15.30
N ARG A 62 -16.14 -10.12 -14.91
CA ARG A 62 -17.42 -10.22 -15.59
C ARG A 62 -17.69 -9.01 -16.48
N GLU A 63 -17.44 -7.82 -15.94
CA GLU A 63 -17.55 -6.56 -16.68
C GLU A 63 -16.63 -5.51 -16.07
N TRP A 64 -16.30 -4.49 -16.84
CA TRP A 64 -15.50 -3.36 -16.38
C TRP A 64 -15.98 -2.05 -17.00
N THR A 65 -15.61 -0.95 -16.37
CA THR A 65 -15.87 0.40 -16.84
C THR A 65 -14.63 1.24 -16.60
N LEU A 66 -14.11 1.88 -17.65
CA LEU A 66 -13.06 2.88 -17.53
C LEU A 66 -13.63 4.14 -16.87
N LEU A 67 -13.07 4.57 -15.75
CA LEU A 67 -13.52 5.74 -14.98
C LEU A 67 -12.66 6.97 -15.26
N GLU A 68 -11.32 6.80 -15.29
CA GLU A 68 -10.35 7.86 -15.55
C GLU A 68 -9.17 7.35 -16.39
N GLU A 69 -8.60 8.23 -17.20
CA GLU A 69 -7.53 7.92 -18.16
C GLU A 69 -6.44 9.00 -18.19
N PRO A 70 -5.65 9.18 -17.10
CA PRO A 70 -4.44 10.00 -17.15
C PRO A 70 -3.35 9.33 -18.01
N ASP A 71 -2.28 10.08 -18.32
CA ASP A 71 -1.26 9.65 -19.29
C ASP A 71 -0.49 8.37 -18.87
N ASP A 72 -0.34 8.15 -17.54
CA ASP A 72 0.54 7.10 -16.97
C ASP A 72 -0.21 5.91 -16.37
N ARG A 73 -1.54 5.95 -16.32
CA ARG A 73 -2.37 4.92 -15.68
C ARG A 73 -3.84 5.02 -16.09
N ARG A 74 -4.64 4.01 -15.75
CA ARG A 74 -6.10 4.01 -15.94
C ARG A 74 -6.82 3.55 -14.69
N LEU A 75 -7.94 4.20 -14.39
CA LEU A 75 -8.82 3.81 -13.29
C LEU A 75 -10.00 3.01 -13.84
N TYR A 76 -10.17 1.80 -13.33
CA TYR A 76 -11.29 0.94 -13.70
C TYR A 76 -12.19 0.63 -12.50
N SER A 77 -13.48 0.50 -12.80
CA SER A 77 -14.41 -0.26 -11.98
C SER A 77 -14.57 -1.64 -12.59
N VAL A 78 -14.15 -2.67 -11.87
CA VAL A 78 -14.18 -4.07 -12.31
C VAL A 78 -15.20 -4.84 -11.48
N THR A 79 -16.17 -5.51 -12.11
CA THR A 79 -17.10 -6.44 -11.45
C THR A 79 -16.54 -7.85 -11.56
N LEU A 80 -16.41 -8.54 -10.43
CA LEU A 80 -15.91 -9.91 -10.41
C LEU A 80 -16.91 -10.89 -11.03
N SER A 81 -16.40 -11.92 -11.69
CA SER A 81 -17.16 -13.11 -12.06
C SER A 81 -17.40 -14.02 -10.85
N GLU A 82 -18.21 -15.09 -11.01
CA GLU A 82 -18.36 -16.12 -9.95
C GLU A 82 -17.01 -16.69 -9.53
N ARG A 83 -16.12 -16.97 -10.49
CA ARG A 83 -14.75 -17.44 -10.20
C ARG A 83 -13.93 -16.43 -9.40
N GLY A 84 -14.03 -15.15 -9.73
CA GLY A 84 -13.37 -14.08 -8.95
C GLY A 84 -13.90 -14.00 -7.52
N GLU A 85 -15.21 -14.11 -7.33
CA GLU A 85 -15.84 -14.08 -6.01
C GLU A 85 -15.49 -15.30 -5.14
N GLU A 86 -15.41 -16.50 -5.70
CA GLU A 86 -14.99 -17.72 -4.99
C GLU A 86 -13.60 -17.59 -4.37
N HIS A 87 -12.70 -16.88 -5.06
CA HIS A 87 -11.31 -16.67 -4.62
C HIS A 87 -11.11 -15.37 -3.82
N LEU A 88 -12.17 -14.60 -3.62
CA LEU A 88 -12.09 -13.38 -2.85
C LEU A 88 -11.89 -13.68 -1.37
N THR A 89 -10.84 -13.12 -0.79
CA THR A 89 -10.48 -13.32 0.62
C THR A 89 -10.99 -12.21 1.54
N TYR A 90 -11.43 -11.08 0.97
CA TYR A 90 -11.89 -9.91 1.72
C TYR A 90 -13.06 -10.21 2.68
N PRO A 91 -14.14 -10.94 2.28
CA PRO A 91 -15.21 -11.28 3.21
C PRO A 91 -14.72 -12.13 4.39
N THR A 92 -13.76 -13.04 4.13
CA THR A 92 -13.14 -13.85 5.18
C THR A 92 -12.29 -12.97 6.11
N ALA A 93 -11.54 -12.01 5.59
CA ALA A 93 -10.78 -11.05 6.38
C ALA A 93 -11.70 -10.21 7.28
N ALA A 94 -12.80 -9.69 6.72
CA ALA A 94 -13.80 -8.91 7.46
C ALA A 94 -14.43 -9.68 8.62
N ALA A 95 -14.64 -10.99 8.48
CA ALA A 95 -15.17 -11.85 9.56
C ALA A 95 -14.23 -11.96 10.78
N TYR A 96 -12.95 -11.60 10.62
CA TYR A 96 -11.95 -11.52 11.70
C TYR A 96 -11.55 -10.08 12.05
N ASP A 97 -12.35 -9.08 11.65
CA ASP A 97 -12.08 -7.66 11.84
C ASP A 97 -10.74 -7.20 11.21
N ILE A 98 -10.30 -7.89 10.16
CA ILE A 98 -9.11 -7.54 9.40
C ILE A 98 -9.50 -6.55 8.30
N GLY A 99 -8.94 -5.34 8.35
CA GLY A 99 -9.17 -4.29 7.35
C GLY A 99 -7.99 -4.16 6.40
N TYR A 100 -8.22 -4.34 5.10
CA TYR A 100 -7.22 -4.09 4.07
C TYR A 100 -6.97 -2.60 3.95
N ARG A 101 -5.73 -2.21 3.76
CA ARG A 101 -5.30 -0.82 3.58
C ARG A 101 -4.72 -0.55 2.20
N GLU A 102 -3.94 -1.50 1.73
CA GLU A 102 -3.27 -1.43 0.44
C GLU A 102 -3.33 -2.83 -0.17
N ILE A 103 -3.69 -2.91 -1.43
CA ILE A 103 -3.73 -4.16 -2.20
C ILE A 103 -3.04 -3.87 -3.52
N THR A 104 -1.96 -4.57 -3.78
CA THR A 104 -1.22 -4.47 -5.03
C THR A 104 -1.12 -5.84 -5.68
N VAL A 105 -1.57 -5.94 -6.92
CA VAL A 105 -1.45 -7.14 -7.74
C VAL A 105 -0.28 -6.94 -8.70
N THR A 106 0.64 -7.88 -8.65
CA THR A 106 1.75 -8.06 -9.59
C THR A 106 1.75 -9.54 -10.00
N GLY A 107 2.85 -10.25 -10.00
CA GLY A 107 2.80 -11.73 -10.11
C GLY A 107 2.09 -12.42 -8.94
N GLU A 108 2.10 -11.80 -7.77
CA GLU A 108 1.39 -12.21 -6.55
C GLU A 108 0.54 -11.04 -6.04
N THR A 109 -0.48 -11.32 -5.23
CA THR A 109 -1.28 -10.26 -4.59
C THR A 109 -0.71 -9.93 -3.23
N ARG A 110 -0.11 -8.75 -3.10
CA ARG A 110 0.41 -8.22 -1.85
C ARG A 110 -0.65 -7.40 -1.15
N ILE A 111 -0.86 -7.68 0.12
CA ILE A 111 -1.85 -6.99 0.95
C ILE A 111 -1.17 -6.46 2.20
N ARG A 112 -1.44 -5.19 2.49
CA ARG A 112 -1.15 -4.57 3.78
C ARG A 112 -2.46 -4.38 4.52
N ALA A 113 -2.56 -4.98 5.71
CA ALA A 113 -3.79 -4.99 6.46
C ALA A 113 -3.60 -4.57 7.93
N ARG A 114 -4.64 -3.96 8.49
CA ARG A 114 -4.80 -3.81 9.95
C ARG A 114 -5.41 -5.08 10.50
N VAL A 115 -4.79 -5.66 11.50
CA VAL A 115 -5.18 -6.92 12.12
C VAL A 115 -5.35 -6.72 13.62
N PRO A 116 -6.48 -7.08 14.24
CA PRO A 116 -6.73 -6.81 15.65
C PRO A 116 -5.81 -7.59 16.58
N THR A 117 -5.55 -8.87 16.27
CA THR A 117 -4.71 -9.75 17.09
C THR A 117 -3.94 -10.77 16.24
N ARG A 118 -2.93 -11.41 16.81
CA ARG A 118 -2.21 -12.50 16.12
C ARG A 118 -3.10 -13.71 15.87
N GLU A 119 -4.00 -14.00 16.79
CA GLU A 119 -4.97 -15.11 16.67
C GLU A 119 -5.87 -14.89 15.45
N ALA A 120 -6.38 -13.66 15.25
CA ALA A 120 -7.18 -13.30 14.06
C ALA A 120 -6.38 -13.50 12.76
N LEU A 121 -5.08 -13.10 12.75
CA LEU A 121 -4.21 -13.32 11.60
C LEU A 121 -4.07 -14.79 11.24
N PHE A 122 -3.77 -15.63 12.24
CA PHE A 122 -3.57 -17.05 12.00
C PHE A 122 -4.88 -17.76 11.61
N ALA A 123 -6.00 -17.41 12.23
CA ALA A 123 -7.31 -17.93 11.85
C ALA A 123 -7.67 -17.56 10.40
N TYR A 124 -7.41 -16.31 10.00
CA TYR A 124 -7.61 -15.85 8.62
C TYR A 124 -6.69 -16.60 7.65
N ARG A 125 -5.40 -16.73 7.96
CA ARG A 125 -4.44 -17.52 7.15
C ARG A 125 -4.93 -18.96 6.94
N ASP A 126 -5.33 -19.60 8.01
CA ASP A 126 -5.78 -21.01 7.97
C ASP A 126 -7.02 -21.15 7.08
N ARG A 127 -7.94 -20.18 7.11
CA ARG A 127 -9.09 -20.12 6.20
C ARG A 127 -8.69 -19.92 4.73
N CYS A 128 -7.68 -19.11 4.44
CA CYS A 128 -7.16 -18.97 3.08
C CYS A 128 -6.57 -20.31 2.59
N LEU A 129 -5.79 -20.98 3.43
CA LEU A 129 -5.20 -22.28 3.10
C LEU A 129 -6.26 -23.37 2.90
N GLU A 130 -7.33 -23.40 3.71
CA GLU A 130 -8.48 -24.30 3.52
C GLU A 130 -9.19 -24.10 2.18
N LYS A 131 -9.19 -22.87 1.66
CA LYS A 131 -9.69 -22.53 0.32
C LYS A 131 -8.69 -22.82 -0.81
N GLY A 132 -7.51 -23.37 -0.48
CA GLY A 132 -6.44 -23.60 -1.47
C GLY A 132 -5.71 -22.34 -1.92
N ILE A 133 -5.80 -21.25 -1.15
CA ILE A 133 -5.12 -19.99 -1.44
C ILE A 133 -3.81 -19.96 -0.64
N PRO A 134 -2.63 -20.07 -1.27
CA PRO A 134 -1.35 -19.93 -0.61
C PRO A 134 -1.22 -18.58 0.07
N PHE A 135 -0.66 -18.58 1.29
CA PHE A 135 -0.58 -17.41 2.15
C PHE A 135 0.82 -17.29 2.76
N ARG A 136 1.51 -16.19 2.53
CA ARG A 136 2.85 -15.94 3.04
C ARG A 136 2.91 -14.62 3.80
N ILE A 137 3.19 -14.68 5.10
CA ILE A 137 3.44 -13.48 5.90
C ILE A 137 4.83 -12.96 5.58
N GLN A 138 4.91 -11.70 5.15
CA GLN A 138 6.16 -11.00 4.87
C GLN A 138 6.66 -10.27 6.12
N ARG A 139 5.77 -9.51 6.76
CA ARG A 139 6.12 -8.68 7.91
C ARG A 139 4.94 -8.51 8.86
N ILE A 140 5.23 -8.35 10.15
CA ILE A 140 4.25 -8.02 11.20
C ILE A 140 4.81 -6.87 12.02
N PHE A 141 4.03 -5.83 12.20
CA PHE A 141 4.40 -4.61 12.92
C PHE A 141 3.36 -4.26 13.97
N GLN A 142 3.73 -3.40 14.90
CA GLN A 142 2.78 -2.73 15.77
C GLN A 142 2.27 -1.45 15.11
N GLU A 143 1.00 -1.11 15.29
CA GLU A 143 0.46 0.13 14.71
C GLU A 143 1.18 1.40 15.19
N SER A 144 1.79 1.35 16.39
CA SER A 144 2.67 2.40 16.92
C SER A 144 3.95 2.64 16.12
N ASP A 145 4.39 1.65 15.34
CA ASP A 145 5.63 1.73 14.55
C ASP A 145 5.39 2.22 13.11
N GLN A 146 4.15 2.59 12.75
CA GLN A 146 3.74 2.93 11.37
C GLN A 146 4.58 4.03 10.70
N ALA A 147 4.95 5.08 11.44
CA ALA A 147 5.75 6.14 10.87
C ALA A 147 7.15 5.67 10.51
N ARG A 148 7.70 4.75 11.33
CA ARG A 148 9.02 4.17 11.13
C ARG A 148 9.11 3.37 9.85
N GLU A 149 8.02 2.73 9.45
CA GLU A 149 7.98 1.81 8.33
C GLU A 149 7.45 2.43 7.06
N ARG A 150 6.37 3.19 7.14
CA ARG A 150 5.81 3.88 5.98
C ARG A 150 6.80 4.88 5.38
N TYR A 151 7.59 5.51 6.25
CA TYR A 151 8.51 6.57 5.86
C TYR A 151 9.98 6.20 6.07
N GLY A 152 10.29 5.02 6.62
CA GLY A 152 11.65 4.60 6.93
C GLY A 152 12.35 5.45 8.01
N VAL A 153 11.59 6.26 8.76
CA VAL A 153 12.13 7.16 9.79
C VAL A 153 12.01 6.53 11.17
N SER A 154 13.09 6.54 11.94
CA SER A 154 13.04 6.13 13.35
C SER A 154 12.32 7.17 14.20
N ASP A 155 11.79 6.78 15.40
CA ASP A 155 11.08 7.68 16.32
C ASP A 155 11.89 8.96 16.60
N ARG A 156 13.20 8.81 16.83
CA ARG A 156 14.10 9.96 17.04
C ARG A 156 14.28 10.84 15.80
N GLN A 157 14.19 10.26 14.60
CA GLN A 157 14.25 11.01 13.34
C GLN A 157 12.93 11.73 13.08
N GLN A 158 11.82 11.07 13.35
CA GLN A 158 10.48 11.63 13.24
C GLN A 158 10.30 12.81 14.20
N GLU A 159 10.63 12.62 15.48
CA GLU A 159 10.59 13.67 16.49
C GLU A 159 11.40 14.90 16.06
N ALA A 160 12.65 14.69 15.60
CA ALA A 160 13.50 15.78 15.15
C ALA A 160 12.94 16.50 13.92
N LEU A 161 12.36 15.76 12.97
CA LEU A 161 11.74 16.33 11.76
C LEU A 161 10.49 17.15 12.10
N LEU A 162 9.63 16.65 13.01
CA LEU A 162 8.41 17.33 13.39
C LEU A 162 8.71 18.61 14.19
N ILE A 163 9.59 18.55 15.17
CA ILE A 163 10.01 19.75 15.94
C ILE A 163 10.65 20.78 14.99
N ALA A 164 11.54 20.35 14.09
CA ALA A 164 12.15 21.27 13.13
C ALA A 164 11.12 21.91 12.19
N LEU A 165 10.07 21.17 11.82
CA LEU A 165 8.97 21.69 11.00
C LEU A 165 8.11 22.69 11.79
N GLU A 166 7.69 22.34 13.00
CA GLU A 166 6.83 23.16 13.85
C GLU A 166 7.51 24.49 14.24
N GLU A 167 8.84 24.45 14.44
CA GLU A 167 9.63 25.63 14.75
C GLU A 167 10.01 26.47 13.53
N GLY A 168 9.55 26.13 12.33
CA GLY A 168 9.84 26.88 11.11
C GLY A 168 11.28 26.76 10.61
N TYR A 169 12.01 25.70 10.98
CA TYR A 169 13.38 25.48 10.50
C TYR A 169 13.44 25.27 8.98
N PHE A 170 12.38 24.72 8.41
CA PHE A 170 12.26 24.46 6.96
C PHE A 170 11.61 25.61 6.19
N ASP A 171 11.17 26.67 6.87
CA ASP A 171 10.52 27.80 6.24
C ASP A 171 11.49 28.71 5.46
N VAL A 172 10.94 29.50 4.55
CA VAL A 172 11.71 30.47 3.75
C VAL A 172 11.03 31.85 3.86
N PRO A 173 11.62 32.80 4.62
CA PRO A 173 12.86 32.68 5.41
C PRO A 173 12.67 31.77 6.64
N ARG A 174 13.76 31.18 7.14
CA ARG A 174 13.71 30.36 8.38
C ARG A 174 13.30 31.20 9.58
N GLU A 175 12.42 30.64 10.42
CA GLU A 175 11.99 31.27 11.66
C GLU A 175 12.86 30.88 12.86
N THR A 176 13.60 29.75 12.75
CA THR A 176 14.48 29.25 13.81
C THR A 176 15.84 28.78 13.30
N THR A 177 16.76 28.51 14.23
CA THR A 177 18.12 28.02 13.92
C THR A 177 18.27 26.53 14.26
N LEU A 178 19.28 25.88 13.65
CA LEU A 178 19.61 24.49 14.00
C LEU A 178 19.91 24.32 15.49
N SER A 179 20.65 25.28 16.07
CA SER A 179 21.02 25.25 17.50
C SER A 179 19.81 25.38 18.42
N ALA A 180 18.79 26.17 18.04
CA ALA A 180 17.58 26.33 18.87
C ALA A 180 16.81 25.00 18.88
N VAL A 181 16.62 24.34 17.75
CA VAL A 181 15.98 23.02 17.66
C VAL A 181 16.80 21.95 18.39
N ALA A 182 18.14 21.97 18.27
CA ALA A 182 19.02 21.03 18.95
C ALA A 182 18.93 21.17 20.48
N GLY A 183 18.80 22.41 20.98
CA GLY A 183 18.60 22.71 22.39
C GLY A 183 17.30 22.13 22.95
N GLN A 184 16.20 22.13 22.20
CA GLN A 184 14.93 21.52 22.63
C GLN A 184 15.02 20.00 22.75
N LEU A 185 15.84 19.36 21.93
CA LEU A 185 16.06 17.92 21.95
C LEU A 185 17.20 17.46 22.85
N ASP A 186 17.86 18.38 23.54
CA ASP A 186 19.04 18.14 24.39
C ASP A 186 20.14 17.34 23.63
N ILE A 187 20.44 17.75 22.41
CA ILE A 187 21.49 17.16 21.57
C ILE A 187 22.37 18.24 20.93
N SER A 188 23.55 17.82 20.43
CA SER A 188 24.42 18.75 19.69
C SER A 188 23.88 19.09 18.31
N ASP A 189 24.25 20.26 17.77
CA ASP A 189 23.94 20.71 16.41
C ASP A 189 24.35 19.68 15.35
N GLN A 190 25.52 19.05 15.53
CA GLN A 190 26.00 18.01 14.63
C GLN A 190 25.11 16.75 14.66
N ALA A 191 24.66 16.35 15.88
CA ALA A 191 23.77 15.19 16.03
C ALA A 191 22.41 15.47 15.40
N LEU A 192 21.85 16.68 15.61
CA LEU A 192 20.60 17.08 14.98
C LEU A 192 20.72 17.12 13.44
N SER A 193 21.75 17.78 12.91
CA SER A 193 22.00 17.85 11.47
C SER A 193 22.07 16.47 10.82
N ALA A 194 22.82 15.53 11.44
CA ALA A 194 22.91 14.17 10.97
C ALA A 194 21.58 13.40 11.07
N ARG A 195 20.78 13.66 12.13
CA ARG A 195 19.47 13.04 12.36
C ARG A 195 18.47 13.53 11.32
N LEU A 196 18.37 14.85 11.07
CA LEU A 196 17.50 15.43 10.06
C LEU A 196 17.84 14.91 8.66
N ARG A 197 19.13 14.93 8.26
CA ARG A 197 19.55 14.43 6.93
C ARG A 197 19.19 12.96 6.71
N ARG A 198 19.40 12.09 7.71
CA ARG A 198 19.03 10.68 7.61
C ARG A 198 17.52 10.50 7.56
N GLY A 199 16.78 11.25 8.39
CA GLY A 199 15.32 11.21 8.38
C GLY A 199 14.73 11.66 7.04
N GLN A 200 15.21 12.79 6.50
CA GLN A 200 14.81 13.28 5.17
C GLN A 200 15.14 12.28 4.06
N ALA A 201 16.36 11.73 4.04
CA ALA A 201 16.76 10.75 3.04
C ALA A 201 15.90 9.49 3.09
N ASN A 202 15.53 9.02 4.28
CA ASN A 202 14.66 7.87 4.45
C ASN A 202 13.22 8.20 4.00
N LEU A 203 12.70 9.36 4.39
CA LEU A 203 11.40 9.85 3.96
C LEU A 203 11.31 9.89 2.43
N LEU A 204 12.27 10.53 1.77
CA LEU A 204 12.30 10.66 0.31
C LEU A 204 12.38 9.30 -0.39
N ARG A 205 13.21 8.37 0.09
CA ARG A 205 13.32 7.02 -0.50
C ARG A 205 12.02 6.23 -0.37
N ASN A 206 11.32 6.36 0.75
CA ASN A 206 10.12 5.57 1.02
C ASN A 206 8.82 6.26 0.57
N THR A 207 8.88 7.51 0.08
CA THR A 207 7.73 8.22 -0.50
C THR A 207 7.88 8.41 -2.00
N LEU A 208 8.95 9.06 -2.44
CA LEU A 208 9.19 9.38 -3.85
C LEU A 208 10.01 8.32 -4.58
N GLY A 209 10.85 7.56 -3.86
CA GLY A 209 11.69 6.51 -4.43
C GLY A 209 10.98 5.17 -4.67
N SER A 210 9.69 5.04 -4.31
CA SER A 210 8.88 3.84 -4.57
C SER A 210 8.35 3.77 -6.00
N SER A 211 8.47 4.84 -6.78
CA SER A 211 8.35 4.83 -8.24
C SER A 211 9.76 4.93 -8.82
N PRO A 212 10.20 4.02 -9.70
CA PRO A 212 11.46 4.22 -10.39
C PRO A 212 11.36 5.52 -11.19
N PRO A 213 12.32 6.46 -11.04
CA PRO A 213 12.37 7.60 -11.91
C PRO A 213 12.62 7.10 -13.33
N ASP A 214 11.83 7.57 -14.29
CA ASP A 214 12.13 7.46 -15.71
C ASP A 214 13.50 8.11 -15.96
N LEU A 215 14.55 7.31 -15.93
CA LEU A 215 15.93 7.74 -16.24
C LEU A 215 16.23 7.70 -17.75
N ASN A 216 15.22 7.86 -18.61
CA ASN A 216 15.39 8.04 -20.05
C ASN A 216 14.92 9.45 -20.46
N ARG A 217 15.73 10.45 -20.12
CA ARG A 217 15.82 11.72 -20.85
C ARG A 217 17.27 12.09 -21.05
#